data_c30a0680d09c28d913989ada3c952230
#
_entry.id   c30a0680d09c28d913989ada3c952230
#
_cell.length_a   1.000
_cell.length_b   1.000
_cell.length_c   1.000
_cell.angle_alpha   90.00
_cell.angle_beta   90.00
_cell.angle_gamma   90.00
#
_symmetry.space_group_name_H-M   'P 1'
#
loop_
_entity.id
_entity.type
_entity.pdbx_description
1 polymer ?
#
loop_
_entity_poly.entity_id
_entity_poly.type
_entity_poly.pdbx_seq_one_letter_code
_entity_poly.pdbx_strand_id
1 'polypeptide(L)'
;MKKNHIKTAILAMATMILTACNTNTTSNSSDKPEEAKKTENRFVTKNGTQFIKDGKSYRYIGTNLWYASVLASTGEGGDRERFCKELDNLKAIGVNNLRILSGPDAGSDLANPAKPYLQKAPGVLNDTILEGLDFAIAELEKRDMTAVIYLNNAWDWSGGFGFYLKECGYGDSPNTNEDGGYNRYVDYCANFARDQKALDMYYSYIKQIVSRKNSITGRYYKDEPSIMSWQLCNEPRPFSKENKESFAKWIADAAALIKSIDSNHLVSTGSEGKFGCEWDIELYEKIHADKNIDYLTIHIWPVNWGWAKRTDPDSDIEYACEESGAYIQEHQAIAKKINKPLVIEEFGFSRKGNASGTGIPTESRDKFYSFIFSCVEKNRHLIKDSKTGETHTEEGALAGCNFWGWAGSGRPRDLVWQPGDDYLCDPPHEPQGWYSVFDCDTTTIDIIKKYAKEINR
;
A
#
# COMPACT_ATOMS: atom_id res chain seq x y z
N MET A 1 8.78 -67.11 30.68
CA MET A 1 8.83 -68.39 29.90
C MET A 1 8.90 -68.03 28.42
N LYS A 2 9.95 -68.52 27.73
CA LYS A 2 10.16 -68.81 26.31
C LYS A 2 10.01 -67.64 25.30
N LYS A 3 11.07 -67.16 24.77
CA LYS A 3 12.16 -67.63 23.89
C LYS A 3 11.90 -67.16 22.42
N ASN A 4 12.79 -66.25 21.98
CA ASN A 4 13.63 -66.27 20.78
C ASN A 4 13.07 -66.86 19.46
N HIS A 5 13.25 -66.10 18.37
CA HIS A 5 14.24 -66.46 17.34
C HIS A 5 14.56 -65.34 16.36
N ILE A 6 15.85 -65.05 16.26
CA ILE A 6 16.62 -64.39 15.24
C ILE A 6 16.65 -65.24 13.98
N LYS A 7 16.61 -64.69 12.78
CA LYS A 7 17.33 -65.23 11.63
C LYS A 7 17.79 -64.13 10.68
N THR A 8 19.09 -64.09 10.58
CA THR A 8 19.98 -63.43 9.61
C THR A 8 20.09 -64.28 8.35
N ALA A 9 20.32 -63.69 7.19
CA ALA A 9 21.11 -64.17 6.04
C ALA A 9 20.88 -63.25 4.82
N ILE A 10 21.82 -62.71 4.21
CA ILE A 10 23.10 -62.97 3.53
C ILE A 10 23.03 -62.39 2.12
N LEU A 11 23.96 -61.57 1.85
CA LEU A 11 24.65 -61.03 0.69
C LEU A 11 24.74 -61.99 -0.51
N ALA A 12 24.53 -61.46 -1.76
CA ALA A 12 25.15 -61.96 -2.95
C ALA A 12 25.49 -60.84 -3.94
N MET A 13 26.78 -60.60 -4.09
CA MET A 13 27.43 -59.91 -5.22
C MET A 13 27.43 -60.79 -6.44
N ALA A 14 27.19 -60.23 -7.61
CA ALA A 14 27.62 -60.82 -8.86
C ALA A 14 28.15 -59.73 -9.82
N THR A 15 29.44 -59.78 -9.97
CA THR A 15 30.26 -59.05 -10.94
C THR A 15 30.19 -59.83 -12.29
N MET A 16 30.00 -59.14 -13.40
CA MET A 16 30.45 -59.68 -14.70
C MET A 16 30.95 -58.57 -15.63
N ILE A 17 31.99 -58.89 -16.32
CA ILE A 17 33.04 -58.16 -17.02
C ILE A 17 32.67 -57.99 -18.50
N LEU A 18 32.99 -56.83 -19.01
CA LEU A 18 33.41 -56.40 -20.38
C LEU A 18 33.24 -57.33 -21.58
N THR A 19 32.70 -56.78 -22.65
CA THR A 19 33.31 -56.89 -23.99
C THR A 19 33.04 -55.58 -24.79
N ALA A 20 34.14 -55.03 -25.32
CA ALA A 20 34.13 -53.87 -26.20
C ALA A 20 33.86 -54.32 -27.63
N CYS A 21 33.10 -53.55 -28.39
CA CYS A 21 33.21 -53.51 -29.87
C CYS A 21 33.08 -52.06 -30.32
N ASN A 22 34.15 -51.59 -30.93
CA ASN A 22 34.34 -50.34 -31.62
C ASN A 22 33.57 -50.34 -32.93
N THR A 23 32.73 -49.33 -33.15
CA THR A 23 32.39 -48.87 -34.52
C THR A 23 32.29 -47.36 -34.51
N ASN A 24 33.28 -46.72 -35.17
CA ASN A 24 33.29 -45.30 -35.49
C ASN A 24 32.08 -44.93 -36.37
N THR A 25 31.27 -43.98 -35.91
CA THR A 25 30.46 -43.11 -36.75
C THR A 25 30.55 -41.70 -36.22
N THR A 26 31.27 -40.85 -36.95
CA THR A 26 31.31 -39.41 -36.80
C THR A 26 29.93 -38.81 -37.04
N SER A 27 29.34 -38.24 -36.00
CA SER A 27 28.25 -37.28 -36.13
C SER A 27 28.62 -36.01 -35.33
N ASN A 28 28.89 -34.96 -36.11
CA ASN A 28 29.03 -33.60 -35.58
C ASN A 28 27.70 -33.20 -34.89
N SER A 29 27.68 -33.22 -33.58
CA SER A 29 26.70 -32.48 -32.80
C SER A 29 27.41 -31.22 -32.28
N SER A 30 27.08 -30.09 -32.86
CA SER A 30 27.37 -28.78 -32.34
C SER A 30 26.55 -28.58 -31.05
N ASP A 31 27.13 -28.88 -29.91
CA ASP A 31 26.64 -28.43 -28.62
C ASP A 31 26.74 -26.90 -28.56
N LYS A 32 25.65 -26.21 -28.89
CA LYS A 32 25.47 -24.83 -28.48
C LYS A 32 25.32 -24.86 -26.97
N PRO A 33 26.06 -23.98 -26.22
CA PRO A 33 25.80 -23.80 -24.81
C PRO A 33 24.31 -23.42 -24.66
N GLU A 34 23.59 -24.15 -23.82
CA GLU A 34 22.26 -23.81 -23.37
C GLU A 34 22.37 -22.42 -22.72
N GLU A 35 21.87 -21.37 -23.40
CA GLU A 35 21.78 -20.05 -22.85
C GLU A 35 21.03 -20.18 -21.52
N ALA A 36 21.73 -19.94 -20.43
CA ALA A 36 21.12 -19.84 -19.11
C ALA A 36 19.95 -18.86 -19.22
N LYS A 37 18.71 -19.38 -19.14
CA LYS A 37 17.51 -18.56 -19.07
C LYS A 37 17.75 -17.55 -17.95
N LYS A 38 17.94 -16.28 -18.31
CA LYS A 38 17.89 -15.17 -17.35
C LYS A 38 16.56 -15.37 -16.60
N THR A 39 16.65 -15.69 -15.32
CA THR A 39 15.47 -15.64 -14.42
C THR A 39 15.00 -14.20 -14.46
N GLU A 40 13.91 -13.95 -15.21
CA GLU A 40 13.29 -12.64 -15.22
C GLU A 40 12.95 -12.27 -13.79
N ASN A 41 13.42 -11.10 -13.36
CA ASN A 41 13.11 -10.60 -12.03
C ASN A 41 11.63 -10.21 -11.99
N ARG A 42 10.80 -11.04 -11.37
CA ARG A 42 9.34 -10.88 -11.28
C ARG A 42 8.92 -9.79 -10.29
N PHE A 43 9.84 -9.26 -9.52
CA PHE A 43 9.57 -8.20 -8.53
C PHE A 43 9.56 -6.82 -9.19
N VAL A 44 8.73 -5.93 -8.66
CA VAL A 44 8.85 -4.52 -8.99
C VAL A 44 10.12 -3.97 -8.34
N THR A 45 10.95 -3.34 -9.14
CA THR A 45 12.19 -2.70 -8.71
C THR A 45 12.18 -1.22 -9.08
N LYS A 46 13.21 -0.47 -8.73
CA LYS A 46 13.36 0.92 -9.16
C LYS A 46 14.66 1.14 -9.93
N ASN A 47 14.62 2.08 -10.87
CA ASN A 47 15.79 2.61 -11.56
C ASN A 47 15.65 4.14 -11.61
N GLY A 48 16.44 4.83 -10.77
CA GLY A 48 16.29 6.28 -10.61
C GLY A 48 14.89 6.66 -10.13
N THR A 49 14.22 7.51 -10.88
CA THR A 49 12.86 8.00 -10.62
C THR A 49 11.74 7.13 -11.19
N GLN A 50 12.06 5.94 -11.68
CA GLN A 50 11.10 5.04 -12.33
C GLN A 50 11.01 3.70 -11.61
N PHE A 51 9.82 3.08 -11.63
CA PHE A 51 9.68 1.66 -11.32
C PHE A 51 9.92 0.81 -12.56
N ILE A 52 10.41 -0.41 -12.33
CA ILE A 52 10.65 -1.41 -13.36
C ILE A 52 9.93 -2.70 -12.97
N LYS A 53 9.12 -3.25 -13.87
CA LYS A 53 8.49 -4.56 -13.75
C LYS A 53 8.76 -5.35 -15.04
N ASP A 54 9.20 -6.59 -14.93
CA ASP A 54 9.54 -7.45 -16.07
C ASP A 54 10.50 -6.79 -17.07
N GLY A 55 11.45 -6.02 -16.55
CA GLY A 55 12.46 -5.30 -17.34
C GLY A 55 11.96 -4.06 -18.09
N LYS A 56 10.72 -3.65 -17.88
CA LYS A 56 10.10 -2.47 -18.51
C LYS A 56 9.77 -1.39 -17.48
N SER A 57 9.69 -0.14 -17.94
CA SER A 57 9.14 0.93 -17.11
C SER A 57 7.72 0.58 -16.67
N TYR A 58 7.46 0.71 -15.38
CA TYR A 58 6.17 0.43 -14.77
C TYR A 58 5.61 1.70 -14.17
N ARG A 59 4.53 2.20 -14.74
CA ARG A 59 3.70 3.27 -14.17
C ARG A 59 2.29 2.75 -14.04
N TYR A 60 1.53 3.22 -13.07
CA TYR A 60 0.24 2.64 -12.78
C TYR A 60 -0.82 3.64 -12.29
N ILE A 61 -2.07 3.29 -12.55
CA ILE A 61 -3.22 3.73 -11.76
C ILE A 61 -3.59 2.57 -10.84
N GLY A 62 -3.62 2.86 -9.56
CA GLY A 62 -4.06 1.97 -8.50
C GLY A 62 -5.23 2.56 -7.73
N THR A 63 -5.67 1.82 -6.73
CA THR A 63 -6.71 2.24 -5.80
C THR A 63 -6.41 1.80 -4.38
N ASN A 64 -6.96 2.51 -3.41
CA ASN A 64 -7.03 2.05 -2.04
C ASN A 64 -8.18 1.04 -1.89
N LEU A 65 -7.88 -0.08 -1.23
CA LEU A 65 -8.82 -1.11 -0.80
C LEU A 65 -8.38 -1.59 0.58
N TRP A 66 -8.43 -0.68 1.57
CA TRP A 66 -7.87 -0.91 2.90
C TRP A 66 -8.42 -2.19 3.56
N TYR A 67 -9.66 -2.53 3.28
CA TYR A 67 -10.37 -3.67 3.85
C TYR A 67 -10.12 -5.01 3.11
N ALA A 68 -9.15 -5.06 2.18
CA ALA A 68 -8.91 -6.24 1.35
C ALA A 68 -8.64 -7.51 2.17
N SER A 69 -7.84 -7.43 3.24
CA SER A 69 -7.55 -8.58 4.10
C SER A 69 -8.79 -9.12 4.83
N VAL A 70 -9.72 -8.23 5.20
CA VAL A 70 -11.01 -8.60 5.80
C VAL A 70 -11.94 -9.20 4.75
N LEU A 71 -12.15 -8.52 3.62
CA LEU A 71 -13.05 -8.98 2.56
C LEU A 71 -12.60 -10.33 1.98
N ALA A 72 -11.30 -10.57 1.85
CA ALA A 72 -10.73 -11.81 1.35
C ALA A 72 -10.65 -12.94 2.41
N SER A 73 -11.07 -12.69 3.65
CA SER A 73 -11.09 -13.70 4.73
C SER A 73 -12.28 -14.64 4.61
N THR A 74 -12.27 -15.69 5.44
CA THR A 74 -13.42 -16.62 5.63
C THR A 74 -14.25 -16.27 6.86
N GLY A 75 -13.88 -15.20 7.57
CA GLY A 75 -14.52 -14.80 8.82
C GLY A 75 -15.58 -13.71 8.65
N GLU A 76 -15.87 -13.03 9.76
CA GLU A 76 -16.79 -11.89 9.78
C GLU A 76 -16.33 -10.80 8.79
N GLY A 77 -17.25 -10.31 7.98
CA GLY A 77 -16.98 -9.31 6.94
C GLY A 77 -16.28 -9.86 5.69
N GLY A 78 -15.97 -11.16 5.64
CA GLY A 78 -15.34 -11.81 4.50
C GLY A 78 -16.36 -12.19 3.43
N ASP A 79 -15.97 -11.96 2.17
CA ASP A 79 -16.67 -12.39 0.96
C ASP A 79 -15.66 -12.52 -0.18
N ARG A 80 -15.08 -13.72 -0.31
CA ARG A 80 -14.08 -14.03 -1.34
C ARG A 80 -14.61 -13.94 -2.76
N GLU A 81 -15.90 -14.23 -2.96
CA GLU A 81 -16.52 -14.13 -4.27
C GLU A 81 -16.58 -12.66 -4.71
N ARG A 82 -17.08 -11.78 -3.83
CA ARG A 82 -17.04 -10.33 -4.05
C ARG A 82 -15.61 -9.85 -4.26
N PHE A 83 -14.65 -10.27 -3.41
CA PHE A 83 -13.26 -9.85 -3.55
C PHE A 83 -12.69 -10.18 -4.94
N CYS A 84 -12.86 -11.43 -5.42
CA CYS A 84 -12.41 -11.83 -6.74
C CYS A 84 -13.08 -11.03 -7.86
N LYS A 85 -14.39 -10.80 -7.75
CA LYS A 85 -15.15 -9.97 -8.71
C LYS A 85 -14.65 -8.54 -8.75
N GLU A 86 -14.35 -7.94 -7.58
CA GLU A 86 -13.79 -6.58 -7.53
C GLU A 86 -12.41 -6.49 -8.18
N LEU A 87 -11.55 -7.50 -8.01
CA LEU A 87 -10.26 -7.55 -8.72
C LEU A 87 -10.45 -7.66 -10.24
N ASP A 88 -11.41 -8.47 -10.69
CA ASP A 88 -11.72 -8.60 -12.13
C ASP A 88 -12.25 -7.28 -12.70
N ASN A 89 -13.13 -6.59 -11.98
CA ASN A 89 -13.66 -5.28 -12.35
C ASN A 89 -12.54 -4.23 -12.44
N LEU A 90 -11.66 -4.17 -11.43
CA LEU A 90 -10.53 -3.24 -11.39
C LEU A 90 -9.56 -3.50 -12.55
N LYS A 91 -9.21 -4.75 -12.81
CA LYS A 91 -8.37 -5.12 -13.95
C LYS A 91 -9.01 -4.71 -15.28
N ALA A 92 -10.31 -4.93 -15.45
CA ALA A 92 -11.05 -4.57 -16.68
C ALA A 92 -11.06 -3.06 -16.95
N ILE A 93 -10.92 -2.23 -15.94
CA ILE A 93 -10.79 -0.77 -16.09
C ILE A 93 -9.35 -0.27 -16.12
N GLY A 94 -8.36 -1.20 -16.07
CA GLY A 94 -6.94 -0.92 -16.18
C GLY A 94 -6.25 -0.56 -14.86
N VAL A 95 -6.92 -0.72 -13.71
CA VAL A 95 -6.31 -0.61 -12.38
C VAL A 95 -5.51 -1.89 -12.11
N ASN A 96 -4.21 -1.75 -11.80
CA ASN A 96 -3.30 -2.88 -11.67
C ASN A 96 -2.48 -2.86 -10.36
N ASN A 97 -2.76 -1.91 -9.47
CA ASN A 97 -2.13 -1.81 -8.15
C ASN A 97 -3.18 -1.54 -7.07
N LEU A 98 -3.07 -2.23 -5.96
CA LEU A 98 -3.88 -1.96 -4.76
C LEU A 98 -3.00 -1.48 -3.61
N ARG A 99 -3.50 -0.52 -2.84
CA ARG A 99 -2.93 -0.17 -1.55
C ARG A 99 -3.85 -0.71 -0.45
N ILE A 100 -3.35 -1.64 0.35
CA ILE A 100 -4.13 -2.43 1.31
C ILE A 100 -3.54 -2.35 2.72
N LEU A 101 -4.39 -2.32 3.74
CA LEU A 101 -3.97 -2.49 5.13
C LEU A 101 -3.74 -3.98 5.41
N SER A 102 -2.64 -4.33 6.06
CA SER A 102 -2.41 -5.70 6.51
C SER A 102 -3.56 -6.22 7.39
N GLY A 103 -4.16 -5.37 8.20
CA GLY A 103 -5.40 -5.56 8.94
C GLY A 103 -5.54 -4.54 10.06
N PRO A 104 -6.77 -4.26 10.54
CA PRO A 104 -7.00 -3.32 11.63
C PRO A 104 -6.48 -3.84 12.97
N ASP A 105 -6.02 -2.92 13.82
CA ASP A 105 -5.66 -3.19 15.21
C ASP A 105 -6.81 -2.79 16.15
N ALA A 106 -6.87 -3.43 17.33
CA ALA A 106 -7.81 -3.05 18.39
C ALA A 106 -7.41 -1.71 19.04
N GLY A 107 -8.17 -1.26 20.03
CA GLY A 107 -7.78 -0.14 20.91
C GLY A 107 -8.26 1.24 20.50
N SER A 108 -9.10 1.35 19.46
CA SER A 108 -9.80 2.58 19.14
C SER A 108 -11.03 2.78 20.05
N ASP A 109 -11.23 3.99 20.53
CA ASP A 109 -12.44 4.40 21.27
C ASP A 109 -13.54 5.00 20.37
N LEU A 110 -13.35 4.97 19.04
CA LEU A 110 -14.40 5.33 18.09
C LEU A 110 -15.60 4.39 18.23
N ALA A 111 -16.80 4.91 18.03
CA ALA A 111 -18.02 4.11 18.05
C ALA A 111 -18.00 2.98 16.99
N ASN A 112 -17.46 3.31 15.82
CA ASN A 112 -17.34 2.38 14.68
C ASN A 112 -15.90 2.34 14.16
N PRO A 113 -14.96 1.68 14.86
CA PRO A 113 -13.62 1.43 14.31
C PRO A 113 -13.68 0.32 13.26
N ALA A 114 -12.66 0.22 12.41
CA ALA A 114 -12.52 -0.89 11.48
C ALA A 114 -12.41 -2.24 12.23
N LYS A 115 -13.19 -3.21 11.82
CA LYS A 115 -13.27 -4.58 12.40
C LYS A 115 -13.41 -5.59 11.27
N PRO A 116 -13.17 -6.90 11.49
CA PRO A 116 -12.54 -7.51 12.67
C PRO A 116 -11.05 -7.19 12.78
N TYR A 117 -10.51 -7.22 13.99
CA TYR A 117 -9.12 -6.87 14.24
C TYR A 117 -8.15 -7.95 13.80
N LEU A 118 -7.05 -7.55 13.18
CA LEU A 118 -5.87 -8.39 12.97
C LEU A 118 -5.09 -8.57 14.28
N GLN A 119 -4.80 -7.49 15.00
CA GLN A 119 -4.20 -7.54 16.33
C GLN A 119 -5.26 -7.25 17.41
N LYS A 120 -5.55 -8.22 18.25
CA LYS A 120 -6.41 -8.04 19.44
C LYS A 120 -5.63 -7.55 20.64
N ALA A 121 -4.36 -7.90 20.72
CA ALA A 121 -3.35 -7.42 21.63
C ALA A 121 -2.00 -7.47 20.89
N PRO A 122 -0.96 -6.70 21.29
CA PRO A 122 0.32 -6.68 20.60
C PRO A 122 0.90 -8.10 20.42
N GLY A 123 1.14 -8.44 19.16
CA GLY A 123 1.68 -9.76 18.76
C GLY A 123 0.68 -10.92 18.78
N VAL A 124 -0.58 -10.69 19.15
CA VAL A 124 -1.65 -11.70 19.09
C VAL A 124 -2.46 -11.49 17.81
N LEU A 125 -2.07 -12.21 16.77
CA LEU A 125 -2.64 -12.06 15.44
C LEU A 125 -3.86 -12.96 15.22
N ASN A 126 -4.78 -12.49 14.39
CA ASN A 126 -5.98 -13.21 13.96
C ASN A 126 -5.68 -13.99 12.68
N ASP A 127 -5.55 -15.31 12.80
CA ASP A 127 -5.24 -16.20 11.67
C ASP A 127 -6.24 -16.11 10.53
N THR A 128 -7.51 -15.82 10.81
CA THR A 128 -8.55 -15.67 9.78
C THR A 128 -8.29 -14.44 8.89
N ILE A 129 -7.86 -13.32 9.48
CA ILE A 129 -7.51 -12.12 8.71
C ILE A 129 -6.18 -12.31 7.98
N LEU A 130 -5.23 -13.00 8.60
CA LEU A 130 -3.96 -13.37 7.95
C LEU A 130 -4.20 -14.29 6.74
N GLU A 131 -5.11 -15.25 6.84
CA GLU A 131 -5.50 -16.10 5.70
C GLU A 131 -6.19 -15.27 4.62
N GLY A 132 -6.98 -14.27 4.99
CA GLY A 132 -7.55 -13.30 4.05
C GLY A 132 -6.47 -12.51 3.29
N LEU A 133 -5.43 -12.05 3.99
CA LEU A 133 -4.28 -11.39 3.36
C LEU A 133 -3.52 -12.35 2.44
N ASP A 134 -3.29 -13.61 2.87
CA ASP A 134 -2.70 -14.65 2.04
C ASP A 134 -3.48 -14.87 0.73
N PHE A 135 -4.81 -14.97 0.86
CA PHE A 135 -5.71 -15.16 -0.29
C PHE A 135 -5.68 -13.94 -1.22
N ALA A 136 -5.70 -12.73 -0.67
CA ALA A 136 -5.63 -11.50 -1.46
C ALA A 136 -4.35 -11.44 -2.30
N ILE A 137 -3.19 -11.73 -1.71
CA ILE A 137 -1.89 -11.78 -2.39
C ILE A 137 -1.91 -12.81 -3.54
N ALA A 138 -2.45 -14.00 -3.28
CA ALA A 138 -2.55 -15.07 -4.28
C ALA A 138 -3.48 -14.69 -5.46
N GLU A 139 -4.61 -14.04 -5.18
CA GLU A 139 -5.56 -13.62 -6.22
C GLU A 139 -5.06 -12.44 -7.05
N LEU A 140 -4.25 -11.55 -6.48
CA LEU A 140 -3.55 -10.48 -7.19
C LEU A 140 -2.54 -11.06 -8.19
N GLU A 141 -1.73 -12.04 -7.78
CA GLU A 141 -0.77 -12.68 -8.68
C GLU A 141 -1.44 -13.33 -9.89
N LYS A 142 -2.55 -14.04 -9.68
CA LYS A 142 -3.33 -14.67 -10.78
C LYS A 142 -3.78 -13.65 -11.84
N ARG A 143 -3.92 -12.40 -11.45
CA ARG A 143 -4.38 -11.30 -12.32
C ARG A 143 -3.27 -10.39 -12.80
N ASP A 144 -2.01 -10.71 -12.49
CA ASP A 144 -0.85 -9.84 -12.75
C ASP A 144 -1.03 -8.42 -12.17
N MET A 145 -1.64 -8.35 -11.00
CA MET A 145 -1.80 -7.13 -10.21
C MET A 145 -0.80 -7.12 -9.06
N THR A 146 -0.50 -5.93 -8.54
CA THR A 146 0.42 -5.76 -7.42
C THR A 146 -0.25 -5.07 -6.23
N ALA A 147 0.33 -5.23 -5.04
CA ALA A 147 -0.12 -4.55 -3.84
C ALA A 147 1.01 -3.79 -3.14
N VAL A 148 0.68 -2.61 -2.61
CA VAL A 148 1.39 -1.94 -1.53
C VAL A 148 0.69 -2.33 -0.24
N ILE A 149 1.40 -2.97 0.68
CA ILE A 149 0.84 -3.42 1.96
C ILE A 149 1.34 -2.49 3.06
N TYR A 150 0.46 -1.64 3.60
CA TYR A 150 0.81 -0.84 4.77
C TYR A 150 0.52 -1.58 6.07
N LEU A 151 1.52 -1.53 6.98
CA LEU A 151 1.57 -2.37 8.16
C LEU A 151 0.82 -1.81 9.35
N ASN A 152 0.66 -0.48 9.40
CA ASN A 152 0.00 0.20 10.50
C ASN A 152 -0.71 1.47 9.99
N ASN A 153 -1.39 2.17 10.89
CA ASN A 153 -2.04 3.45 10.64
C ASN A 153 -1.67 4.45 11.73
N ALA A 154 -1.48 5.71 11.40
CA ALA A 154 -1.32 6.73 12.43
C ALA A 154 -2.65 7.10 13.12
N TRP A 155 -3.78 6.81 12.46
CA TRP A 155 -5.12 7.22 12.89
C TRP A 155 -5.88 6.13 13.64
N ASP A 156 -6.78 6.56 14.52
CA ASP A 156 -7.54 5.73 15.45
C ASP A 156 -8.57 4.80 14.79
N TRP A 157 -9.03 5.10 13.57
CA TRP A 157 -10.09 4.31 12.92
C TRP A 157 -9.73 2.83 12.69
N SER A 158 -8.45 2.49 12.69
CA SER A 158 -7.97 1.11 12.65
C SER A 158 -7.00 0.77 13.80
N GLY A 159 -7.16 1.42 14.96
CA GLY A 159 -6.35 1.24 16.17
C GLY A 159 -5.08 2.09 16.19
N GLY A 160 -4.25 1.95 15.18
CA GLY A 160 -3.11 2.84 14.93
C GLY A 160 -2.10 2.96 16.07
N PHE A 161 -1.50 4.13 16.20
CA PHE A 161 -0.54 4.40 17.28
C PHE A 161 -1.17 4.29 18.66
N GLY A 162 -2.47 4.58 18.75
CA GLY A 162 -3.23 4.46 20.00
C GLY A 162 -3.22 3.05 20.57
N PHE A 163 -3.25 2.03 19.70
CA PHE A 163 -3.18 0.63 20.11
C PHE A 163 -1.91 0.31 20.93
N TYR A 164 -0.74 0.74 20.44
CA TYR A 164 0.53 0.49 21.14
C TYR A 164 0.70 1.35 22.39
N LEU A 165 0.28 2.63 22.32
CA LEU A 165 0.42 3.55 23.46
C LEU A 165 -0.45 3.16 24.64
N LYS A 166 -1.66 2.65 24.40
CA LYS A 166 -2.53 2.09 25.45
C LYS A 166 -1.80 0.99 26.23
N GLU A 167 -1.13 0.07 25.54
CA GLU A 167 -0.36 -1.01 26.15
C GLU A 167 0.92 -0.53 26.85
N CYS A 168 1.37 0.69 26.56
CA CYS A 168 2.47 1.33 27.27
C CYS A 168 2.03 2.06 28.55
N GLY A 169 0.72 2.12 28.83
CA GLY A 169 0.18 2.74 30.04
C GLY A 169 -0.22 4.20 29.87
N TYR A 170 -0.33 4.71 28.65
CA TYR A 170 -0.81 6.08 28.39
C TYR A 170 -2.33 6.25 28.56
N GLY A 171 -3.05 5.17 28.84
CA GLY A 171 -4.51 5.16 28.93
C GLY A 171 -5.18 4.92 27.58
N ASP A 172 -6.50 5.12 27.54
CA ASP A 172 -7.27 4.93 26.31
C ASP A 172 -6.96 6.02 25.28
N SER A 173 -6.98 5.64 24.00
CA SER A 173 -6.77 6.56 22.87
C SER A 173 -7.89 7.60 22.83
N PRO A 174 -7.60 8.91 22.76
CA PRO A 174 -8.65 9.91 22.60
C PRO A 174 -9.46 9.68 21.32
N ASN A 175 -10.79 9.84 21.41
CA ASN A 175 -11.69 9.72 20.27
C ASN A 175 -11.62 11.00 19.42
N THR A 176 -11.17 10.87 18.15
CA THR A 176 -11.02 12.01 17.24
C THR A 176 -12.32 12.67 16.84
N ASN A 177 -13.47 11.99 16.99
CA ASN A 177 -14.80 12.52 16.68
C ASN A 177 -15.44 13.35 17.82
N GLU A 178 -14.82 13.34 19.01
CA GLU A 178 -15.30 14.17 20.11
C GLU A 178 -14.82 15.63 19.98
N ASP A 179 -15.51 16.55 20.67
CA ASP A 179 -15.09 17.95 20.71
C ASP A 179 -13.67 18.08 21.28
N GLY A 180 -12.76 18.71 20.52
CA GLY A 180 -11.34 18.78 20.81
C GLY A 180 -10.60 17.44 20.79
N GLY A 181 -11.25 16.35 20.38
CA GLY A 181 -10.69 14.99 20.33
C GLY A 181 -9.49 14.88 19.42
N TYR A 182 -9.54 15.52 18.24
CA TYR A 182 -8.42 15.55 17.31
C TYR A 182 -7.11 16.06 17.93
N ASN A 183 -7.16 17.21 18.61
CA ASN A 183 -5.97 17.78 19.26
C ASN A 183 -5.45 16.88 20.38
N ARG A 184 -6.36 16.31 21.20
CA ARG A 184 -5.97 15.34 22.25
C ARG A 184 -5.31 14.10 21.66
N TYR A 185 -5.82 13.61 20.53
CA TYR A 185 -5.24 12.47 19.82
C TYR A 185 -3.85 12.77 19.27
N VAL A 186 -3.65 13.96 18.69
CA VAL A 186 -2.34 14.43 18.22
C VAL A 186 -1.33 14.46 19.37
N ASP A 187 -1.68 15.07 20.51
CA ASP A 187 -0.82 15.12 21.70
C ASP A 187 -0.50 13.73 22.26
N TYR A 188 -1.48 12.83 22.24
CA TYR A 188 -1.34 11.45 22.68
C TYR A 188 -0.39 10.68 21.75
N CYS A 189 -0.61 10.72 20.44
CA CYS A 189 0.20 10.01 19.43
C CYS A 189 1.62 10.56 19.30
N ALA A 190 1.88 11.80 19.72
CA ALA A 190 3.21 12.40 19.81
C ALA A 190 4.20 11.59 20.68
N ASN A 191 3.70 10.67 21.50
CA ASN A 191 4.53 9.80 22.35
C ASN A 191 5.05 8.57 21.59
N PHE A 192 4.42 8.14 20.49
CA PHE A 192 4.72 6.85 19.86
C PHE A 192 6.18 6.71 19.45
N ALA A 193 6.71 7.64 18.64
CA ALA A 193 8.08 7.56 18.13
C ALA A 193 9.17 7.77 19.20
N ARG A 194 8.79 8.09 20.45
CA ARG A 194 9.70 8.26 21.59
C ARG A 194 9.62 7.12 22.61
N ASP A 195 8.58 6.31 22.56
CA ASP A 195 8.38 5.21 23.51
C ASP A 195 8.98 3.91 22.96
N GLN A 196 10.10 3.49 23.53
CA GLN A 196 10.81 2.29 23.06
C GLN A 196 9.96 1.02 23.19
N LYS A 197 9.08 0.92 24.21
CA LYS A 197 8.19 -0.24 24.37
C LYS A 197 7.14 -0.30 23.26
N ALA A 198 6.58 0.86 22.86
CA ALA A 198 5.66 0.95 21.73
C ALA A 198 6.36 0.54 20.42
N LEU A 199 7.57 1.05 20.20
CA LEU A 199 8.38 0.69 19.03
C LEU A 199 8.76 -0.80 19.01
N ASP A 200 9.13 -1.39 20.13
CA ASP A 200 9.48 -2.81 20.21
C ASP A 200 8.29 -3.72 19.87
N MET A 201 7.08 -3.36 20.32
CA MET A 201 5.85 -4.07 19.94
C MET A 201 5.58 -3.95 18.45
N TYR A 202 5.71 -2.75 17.88
CA TYR A 202 5.55 -2.52 16.44
C TYR A 202 6.60 -3.28 15.62
N TYR A 203 7.87 -3.28 16.03
CA TYR A 203 8.92 -4.06 15.35
C TYR A 203 8.70 -5.57 15.45
N SER A 204 8.14 -6.05 16.56
CA SER A 204 7.75 -7.45 16.69
C SER A 204 6.64 -7.82 15.70
N TYR A 205 5.66 -6.93 15.53
CA TYR A 205 4.60 -7.10 14.54
C TYR A 205 5.15 -7.09 13.09
N ILE A 206 6.02 -6.14 12.73
CA ILE A 206 6.70 -6.14 11.42
C ILE A 206 7.33 -7.51 11.14
N LYS A 207 8.09 -8.04 12.11
CA LYS A 207 8.76 -9.34 11.95
C LYS A 207 7.76 -10.46 11.66
N GLN A 208 6.63 -10.49 12.36
CA GLN A 208 5.62 -11.53 12.18
C GLN A 208 4.97 -11.45 10.77
N ILE A 209 4.62 -10.25 10.32
CA ILE A 209 3.96 -10.09 9.00
C ILE A 209 4.96 -10.30 7.85
N VAL A 210 6.09 -9.61 7.85
CA VAL A 210 7.03 -9.63 6.72
C VAL A 210 7.70 -11.00 6.53
N SER A 211 7.90 -11.77 7.61
CA SER A 211 8.45 -13.13 7.53
C SER A 211 7.41 -14.23 7.31
N ARG A 212 6.12 -13.85 7.13
CA ARG A 212 5.03 -14.82 7.01
C ARG A 212 5.22 -15.74 5.80
N LYS A 213 4.81 -16.99 5.96
CA LYS A 213 4.60 -17.93 4.87
C LYS A 213 3.12 -17.93 4.48
N ASN A 214 2.82 -17.58 3.25
CA ASN A 214 1.47 -17.58 2.69
C ASN A 214 0.88 -18.99 2.73
N SER A 215 -0.27 -19.15 3.37
CA SER A 215 -0.94 -20.45 3.54
C SER A 215 -1.58 -20.96 2.24
N ILE A 216 -1.82 -20.08 1.27
CA ILE A 216 -2.46 -20.40 -0.02
C ILE A 216 -1.40 -20.79 -1.06
N THR A 217 -0.35 -19.98 -1.23
CA THR A 217 0.70 -20.20 -2.24
C THR A 217 1.82 -21.12 -1.73
N GLY A 218 2.01 -21.21 -0.41
CA GLY A 218 3.11 -21.93 0.22
C GLY A 218 4.47 -21.22 0.15
N ARG A 219 4.55 -20.01 -0.43
CA ARG A 219 5.77 -19.17 -0.48
C ARG A 219 5.87 -18.28 0.76
N TYR A 220 7.06 -17.82 1.09
CA TYR A 220 7.21 -16.71 2.03
C TYR A 220 6.78 -15.40 1.35
N TYR A 221 6.28 -14.44 2.12
CA TYR A 221 5.85 -13.15 1.58
C TYR A 221 6.98 -12.45 0.82
N LYS A 222 8.22 -12.54 1.27
CA LYS A 222 9.39 -12.02 0.55
C LYS A 222 9.60 -12.64 -0.84
N ASP A 223 8.93 -13.74 -1.16
CA ASP A 223 9.02 -14.45 -2.44
C ASP A 223 7.72 -14.31 -3.27
N GLU A 224 6.78 -13.46 -2.84
CA GLU A 224 5.49 -13.21 -3.49
C GLU A 224 5.58 -12.02 -4.48
N PRO A 225 5.62 -12.24 -5.80
CA PRO A 225 5.85 -11.16 -6.76
C PRO A 225 4.68 -10.18 -6.89
N SER A 226 3.51 -10.50 -6.39
CA SER A 226 2.37 -9.59 -6.33
C SER A 226 2.47 -8.56 -5.19
N ILE A 227 3.36 -8.76 -4.23
CA ILE A 227 3.72 -7.69 -3.29
C ILE A 227 4.68 -6.75 -4.03
N MET A 228 4.29 -5.49 -4.21
CA MET A 228 5.17 -4.47 -4.75
C MET A 228 6.04 -3.85 -3.65
N SER A 229 5.41 -3.52 -2.53
CA SER A 229 6.06 -2.75 -1.47
C SER A 229 5.47 -3.04 -0.10
N TRP A 230 6.33 -3.04 0.90
CA TRP A 230 5.96 -2.84 2.29
C TRP A 230 5.91 -1.34 2.58
N GLN A 231 4.87 -0.91 3.26
CA GLN A 231 4.74 0.46 3.70
C GLN A 231 4.67 0.51 5.22
N LEU A 232 5.45 1.39 5.83
CA LEU A 232 5.57 1.43 7.28
C LEU A 232 4.25 1.71 7.97
N CYS A 233 3.53 2.73 7.50
CA CYS A 233 2.32 3.21 8.16
C CYS A 233 1.46 4.00 7.17
N ASN A 234 0.15 4.05 7.37
CA ASN A 234 -0.69 5.07 6.76
C ASN A 234 -0.50 6.39 7.50
N GLU A 235 -0.12 7.43 6.77
CA GLU A 235 -0.02 8.81 7.23
C GLU A 235 0.79 9.02 8.52
N PRO A 236 2.00 8.44 8.62
CA PRO A 236 2.83 8.61 9.80
C PRO A 236 3.22 10.08 9.98
N ARG A 237 3.10 10.58 11.21
CA ARG A 237 3.44 11.96 11.57
C ARG A 237 4.30 12.01 12.84
N PRO A 238 5.14 13.03 13.01
CA PRO A 238 5.81 13.28 14.29
C PRO A 238 4.84 13.79 15.37
N PHE A 239 3.67 14.33 14.96
CA PHE A 239 2.63 14.93 15.82
C PHE A 239 3.12 16.05 16.73
N SER A 240 4.37 16.46 16.61
CA SER A 240 4.90 17.69 17.21
C SER A 240 6.25 18.03 16.58
N LYS A 241 6.63 19.30 16.65
CA LYS A 241 7.92 19.77 16.11
C LYS A 241 9.12 19.17 16.85
N GLU A 242 8.96 18.91 18.14
CA GLU A 242 10.00 18.34 19.02
C GLU A 242 10.30 16.89 18.70
N ASN A 243 9.38 16.21 18.04
CA ASN A 243 9.50 14.77 17.74
C ASN A 243 10.11 14.46 16.36
N LYS A 244 10.47 15.46 15.57
CA LYS A 244 10.99 15.28 14.21
C LYS A 244 12.18 14.31 14.15
N GLU A 245 13.11 14.41 15.10
CA GLU A 245 14.29 13.53 15.12
C GLU A 245 13.94 12.09 15.51
N SER A 246 13.11 11.88 16.55
CA SER A 246 12.65 10.54 16.94
C SER A 246 11.80 9.90 15.85
N PHE A 247 10.97 10.68 15.18
CA PHE A 247 10.18 10.24 14.03
C PHE A 247 11.05 9.79 12.87
N ALA A 248 12.04 10.60 12.47
CA ALA A 248 12.97 10.24 11.41
C ALA A 248 13.77 8.99 11.76
N LYS A 249 14.19 8.84 13.01
CA LYS A 249 14.87 7.64 13.50
C LYS A 249 13.97 6.40 13.42
N TRP A 250 12.72 6.50 13.88
CA TRP A 250 11.77 5.40 13.80
C TRP A 250 11.55 4.95 12.34
N ILE A 251 11.35 5.89 11.40
CA ILE A 251 11.22 5.58 9.96
C ILE A 251 12.44 4.79 9.46
N ALA A 252 13.65 5.26 9.77
CA ALA A 252 14.89 4.61 9.33
C ALA A 252 15.05 3.20 9.94
N ASP A 253 14.79 3.04 11.24
CA ASP A 253 14.90 1.76 11.94
C ASP A 253 13.87 0.74 11.43
N ALA A 254 12.62 1.15 11.25
CA ALA A 254 11.56 0.29 10.74
C ALA A 254 11.85 -0.16 9.29
N ALA A 255 12.29 0.75 8.43
CA ALA A 255 12.67 0.42 7.05
C ALA A 255 13.87 -0.53 7.01
N ALA A 256 14.89 -0.29 7.84
CA ALA A 256 16.05 -1.18 7.95
C ALA A 256 15.66 -2.58 8.43
N LEU A 257 14.72 -2.67 9.38
CA LEU A 257 14.19 -3.94 9.87
C LEU A 257 13.49 -4.71 8.74
N ILE A 258 12.60 -4.08 7.98
CA ILE A 258 11.94 -4.72 6.85
C ILE A 258 12.97 -5.22 5.84
N LYS A 259 13.91 -4.37 5.42
CA LYS A 259 14.96 -4.75 4.46
C LYS A 259 15.87 -5.86 4.96
N SER A 260 16.04 -6.04 6.26
CA SER A 260 16.79 -7.15 6.84
C SER A 260 16.09 -8.50 6.72
N ILE A 261 14.74 -8.50 6.58
CA ILE A 261 13.91 -9.70 6.44
C ILE A 261 13.61 -9.96 4.97
N ASP A 262 13.32 -8.90 4.23
CA ASP A 262 12.89 -8.93 2.85
C ASP A 262 13.67 -7.91 2.02
N SER A 263 14.63 -8.39 1.24
CA SER A 263 15.44 -7.59 0.33
C SER A 263 14.85 -7.49 -1.07
N ASN A 264 13.77 -8.20 -1.38
CA ASN A 264 13.19 -8.28 -2.72
C ASN A 264 12.20 -7.14 -2.98
N HIS A 265 11.38 -6.80 -1.98
CA HIS A 265 10.33 -5.81 -2.15
C HIS A 265 10.79 -4.40 -1.81
N LEU A 266 10.11 -3.45 -2.43
CA LEU A 266 10.30 -2.03 -2.14
C LEU A 266 9.78 -1.70 -0.72
N VAL A 267 10.27 -0.59 -0.17
CA VAL A 267 9.79 -0.05 1.12
C VAL A 267 9.49 1.43 0.95
N SER A 268 8.35 1.86 1.49
CA SER A 268 7.93 3.26 1.53
C SER A 268 7.41 3.66 2.91
N THR A 269 7.28 4.96 3.11
CA THR A 269 6.86 5.54 4.39
C THR A 269 5.36 5.53 4.60
N GLY A 270 4.56 5.82 3.54
CA GLY A 270 3.13 6.14 3.61
C GLY A 270 2.85 7.59 4.04
N SER A 271 3.84 8.46 3.91
CA SER A 271 3.74 9.89 4.28
C SER A 271 2.81 10.64 3.34
N GLU A 272 2.05 11.58 3.89
CA GLU A 272 1.22 12.54 3.14
C GLU A 272 2.05 13.58 2.36
N GLY A 273 3.36 13.64 2.59
CA GLY A 273 4.23 14.70 2.10
C GLY A 273 4.63 15.67 3.22
N LYS A 274 4.92 16.92 2.87
CA LYS A 274 5.29 17.94 3.87
C LYS A 274 4.19 18.19 4.90
N PHE A 275 2.92 17.98 4.53
CA PHE A 275 1.79 18.10 5.45
C PHE A 275 1.94 17.12 6.63
N GLY A 276 2.25 15.85 6.34
CA GLY A 276 2.55 14.82 7.36
C GLY A 276 3.89 15.01 8.08
N CYS A 277 4.70 15.99 7.70
CA CYS A 277 5.99 16.32 8.30
C CYS A 277 5.99 17.66 9.04
N GLU A 278 4.85 18.10 9.61
CA GLU A 278 4.70 19.40 10.28
C GLU A 278 5.04 20.57 9.35
N TRP A 279 4.65 20.49 8.08
CA TRP A 279 4.95 21.46 7.01
C TRP A 279 6.44 21.64 6.75
N ASP A 280 7.28 20.69 7.16
CA ASP A 280 8.73 20.72 7.01
C ASP A 280 9.16 19.87 5.83
N ILE A 281 9.47 20.52 4.72
CA ILE A 281 9.93 19.84 3.50
C ILE A 281 11.32 19.23 3.66
N GLU A 282 12.16 19.76 4.56
CA GLU A 282 13.49 19.20 4.83
C GLU A 282 13.38 17.90 5.62
N LEU A 283 12.43 17.80 6.56
CA LEU A 283 12.10 16.54 7.22
C LEU A 283 11.58 15.52 6.24
N TYR A 284 10.69 15.93 5.32
CA TYR A 284 10.19 15.05 4.26
C TYR A 284 11.33 14.52 3.39
N GLU A 285 12.24 15.37 2.95
CA GLU A 285 13.44 14.94 2.22
C GLU A 285 14.28 13.97 3.05
N LYS A 286 14.56 14.31 4.32
CA LYS A 286 15.39 13.51 5.23
C LYS A 286 14.89 12.08 5.38
N ILE A 287 13.60 11.87 5.63
CA ILE A 287 13.04 10.53 5.82
C ILE A 287 13.03 9.71 4.53
N HIS A 288 12.84 10.35 3.38
CA HIS A 288 12.84 9.68 2.09
C HIS A 288 14.23 9.49 1.49
N ALA A 289 15.24 10.24 1.95
CA ALA A 289 16.64 10.04 1.54
C ALA A 289 17.26 8.80 2.18
N ASP A 290 16.65 8.21 3.23
CA ASP A 290 17.15 6.97 3.85
C ASP A 290 17.32 5.88 2.79
N LYS A 291 18.43 5.14 2.86
CA LYS A 291 18.80 4.12 1.87
C LYS A 291 17.82 2.95 1.78
N ASN A 292 17.06 2.69 2.85
CA ASN A 292 16.10 1.60 2.94
C ASN A 292 14.68 2.01 2.50
N ILE A 293 14.44 3.30 2.25
CA ILE A 293 13.21 3.82 1.63
C ILE A 293 13.44 3.90 0.13
N ASP A 294 12.62 3.23 -0.65
CA ASP A 294 12.82 3.10 -2.09
C ASP A 294 12.12 4.18 -2.91
N TYR A 295 10.99 4.71 -2.46
CA TYR A 295 10.23 5.74 -3.15
C TYR A 295 9.50 6.66 -2.18
N LEU A 296 9.12 7.84 -2.68
CA LEU A 296 8.41 8.87 -1.95
C LEU A 296 6.91 8.70 -2.14
N THR A 297 6.16 9.14 -1.13
CA THR A 297 4.70 9.12 -1.15
C THR A 297 4.15 10.48 -0.78
N ILE A 298 3.02 10.84 -1.39
CA ILE A 298 2.19 11.99 -1.00
C ILE A 298 0.71 11.60 -1.02
N HIS A 299 -0.07 12.25 -0.17
CA HIS A 299 -1.53 12.23 -0.22
C HIS A 299 -2.03 13.62 -0.58
N ILE A 300 -3.23 13.74 -1.14
CA ILE A 300 -3.82 15.02 -1.56
C ILE A 300 -5.31 15.05 -1.20
N TRP A 301 -5.64 15.81 -0.16
CA TRP A 301 -6.97 15.91 0.41
C TRP A 301 -7.49 17.36 0.43
N PRO A 302 -7.96 17.92 -0.70
CA PRO A 302 -8.28 19.35 -0.81
C PRO A 302 -9.30 19.85 0.21
N VAL A 303 -10.34 19.06 0.49
CA VAL A 303 -11.38 19.43 1.45
C VAL A 303 -10.85 19.42 2.88
N ASN A 304 -10.03 18.43 3.23
CA ASN A 304 -9.45 18.29 4.57
C ASN A 304 -8.39 19.37 4.85
N TRP A 305 -7.67 19.80 3.81
CA TRP A 305 -6.59 20.78 3.94
C TRP A 305 -7.06 22.21 3.69
N GLY A 306 -8.35 22.42 3.46
CA GLY A 306 -8.94 23.76 3.26
C GLY A 306 -8.69 24.36 1.88
N TRP A 307 -8.25 23.57 0.90
CA TRP A 307 -8.14 23.98 -0.52
C TRP A 307 -9.52 23.95 -1.21
N ALA A 308 -10.47 23.28 -0.61
CA ALA A 308 -11.88 23.37 -0.97
C ALA A 308 -12.73 23.44 0.30
N LYS A 309 -13.74 24.30 0.31
CA LYS A 309 -14.63 24.48 1.45
C LYS A 309 -15.53 23.26 1.62
N ARG A 310 -15.58 22.71 2.82
CA ARG A 310 -16.43 21.54 3.14
C ARG A 310 -17.94 21.79 2.86
N THR A 311 -18.38 23.04 2.96
CA THR A 311 -19.77 23.43 2.73
C THR A 311 -20.15 23.56 1.25
N ASP A 312 -19.17 23.81 0.38
CA ASP A 312 -19.34 23.92 -1.07
C ASP A 312 -18.00 23.63 -1.78
N PRO A 313 -17.55 22.37 -1.80
CA PRO A 313 -16.29 22.04 -2.44
C PRO A 313 -16.32 22.22 -3.97
N ASP A 314 -17.52 22.14 -4.59
CA ASP A 314 -17.67 22.26 -6.02
C ASP A 314 -17.23 23.63 -6.55
N SER A 315 -17.48 24.70 -5.77
CA SER A 315 -17.07 26.07 -6.16
C SER A 315 -15.55 26.28 -6.14
N ASP A 316 -14.81 25.49 -5.39
CA ASP A 316 -13.37 25.63 -5.19
C ASP A 316 -12.53 24.63 -6.02
N ILE A 317 -13.16 23.87 -6.92
CA ILE A 317 -12.49 22.78 -7.67
C ILE A 317 -11.28 23.24 -8.49
N GLU A 318 -11.31 24.45 -9.09
CA GLU A 318 -10.18 24.99 -9.84
C GLU A 318 -9.00 25.26 -8.90
N TYR A 319 -9.28 25.93 -7.79
CA TYR A 319 -8.27 26.22 -6.77
C TYR A 319 -7.70 24.95 -6.15
N ALA A 320 -8.54 23.94 -5.87
CA ALA A 320 -8.09 22.64 -5.42
C ALA A 320 -7.13 21.96 -6.40
N CYS A 321 -7.38 22.04 -7.70
CA CYS A 321 -6.47 21.53 -8.73
C CYS A 321 -5.16 22.33 -8.77
N GLU A 322 -5.20 23.65 -8.66
CA GLU A 322 -4.02 24.52 -8.67
C GLU A 322 -3.09 24.22 -7.49
N GLU A 323 -3.62 24.20 -6.27
CA GLU A 323 -2.87 23.87 -5.05
C GLU A 323 -2.29 22.45 -5.10
N SER A 324 -3.09 21.48 -5.59
CA SER A 324 -2.61 20.10 -5.78
C SER A 324 -1.46 20.05 -6.78
N GLY A 325 -1.53 20.82 -7.87
CA GLY A 325 -0.45 20.91 -8.86
C GLY A 325 0.84 21.48 -8.27
N ALA A 326 0.74 22.54 -7.48
CA ALA A 326 1.88 23.13 -6.78
C ALA A 326 2.50 22.15 -5.78
N TYR A 327 1.67 21.45 -5.00
CA TYR A 327 2.11 20.42 -4.06
C TYR A 327 2.85 19.28 -4.75
N ILE A 328 2.30 18.76 -5.85
CA ILE A 328 2.95 17.72 -6.65
C ILE A 328 4.31 18.19 -7.16
N GLN A 329 4.42 19.42 -7.69
CA GLN A 329 5.68 19.94 -8.24
C GLN A 329 6.76 20.09 -7.16
N GLU A 330 6.40 20.57 -5.98
CA GLU A 330 7.33 20.70 -4.85
C GLU A 330 7.93 19.34 -4.45
N HIS A 331 7.07 18.30 -4.33
CA HIS A 331 7.52 16.96 -3.95
C HIS A 331 8.27 16.24 -5.08
N GLN A 332 7.92 16.49 -6.34
CA GLN A 332 8.71 16.00 -7.48
C GLN A 332 10.13 16.58 -7.49
N ALA A 333 10.32 17.83 -7.09
CA ALA A 333 11.65 18.40 -6.97
C ALA A 333 12.52 17.64 -5.99
N ILE A 334 11.96 17.26 -4.83
CA ILE A 334 12.66 16.41 -3.85
C ILE A 334 12.93 15.01 -4.42
N ALA A 335 11.93 14.37 -5.02
CA ALA A 335 12.07 13.04 -5.60
C ALA A 335 13.19 12.98 -6.66
N LYS A 336 13.27 13.98 -7.52
CA LYS A 336 14.35 14.12 -8.51
C LYS A 336 15.69 14.37 -7.84
N LYS A 337 15.78 15.25 -6.84
CA LYS A 337 17.00 15.55 -6.09
C LYS A 337 17.60 14.29 -5.47
N ILE A 338 16.78 13.43 -4.86
CA ILE A 338 17.25 12.19 -4.23
C ILE A 338 17.16 10.96 -5.15
N ASN A 339 16.79 11.15 -6.42
CA ASN A 339 16.75 10.14 -7.47
C ASN A 339 15.90 8.91 -7.11
N LYS A 340 14.65 9.14 -6.69
CA LYS A 340 13.67 8.10 -6.34
C LYS A 340 12.31 8.39 -6.97
N PRO A 341 11.47 7.36 -7.23
CA PRO A 341 10.09 7.55 -7.71
C PRO A 341 9.24 8.28 -6.67
N LEU A 342 8.19 8.96 -7.14
CA LEU A 342 7.14 9.57 -6.32
C LEU A 342 5.79 8.95 -6.69
N VAL A 343 4.96 8.65 -5.69
CA VAL A 343 3.59 8.13 -5.86
C VAL A 343 2.61 9.02 -5.11
N ILE A 344 1.49 9.35 -5.76
CA ILE A 344 0.32 9.95 -5.10
C ILE A 344 -0.53 8.78 -4.58
N GLU A 345 -0.34 8.38 -3.31
CA GLU A 345 -0.94 7.15 -2.78
C GLU A 345 -2.36 7.29 -2.29
N GLU A 346 -2.77 8.52 -2.02
CA GLU A 346 -4.17 8.86 -1.74
C GLU A 346 -4.51 10.20 -2.38
N PHE A 347 -5.66 10.24 -2.98
CA PHE A 347 -6.35 11.47 -3.36
C PHE A 347 -7.84 11.17 -3.52
N GLY A 348 -8.64 12.15 -3.20
CA GLY A 348 -10.08 12.04 -3.34
C GLY A 348 -10.76 13.39 -3.45
N PHE A 349 -11.95 13.38 -4.01
CA PHE A 349 -12.85 14.51 -4.00
C PHE A 349 -14.27 14.00 -3.77
N SER A 350 -15.06 14.71 -2.96
CA SER A 350 -16.41 14.30 -2.60
C SER A 350 -17.38 14.40 -3.80
N ARG A 351 -18.55 13.80 -3.64
CA ARG A 351 -19.66 13.98 -4.57
C ARG A 351 -20.23 15.39 -4.48
N LYS A 352 -21.05 15.78 -5.46
CA LYS A 352 -21.71 17.10 -5.52
C LYS A 352 -22.31 17.51 -4.17
N GLY A 353 -22.01 18.74 -3.75
CA GLY A 353 -22.47 19.29 -2.49
C GLY A 353 -21.89 18.60 -1.25
N ASN A 354 -20.74 17.94 -1.37
CA ASN A 354 -20.10 17.16 -0.30
C ASN A 354 -21.00 16.03 0.26
N ALA A 355 -21.89 15.49 -0.56
CA ALA A 355 -22.84 14.46 -0.17
C ALA A 355 -22.24 13.04 -0.23
N SER A 356 -22.88 12.09 0.47
CA SER A 356 -22.47 10.68 0.56
C SER A 356 -23.57 9.77 -0.01
N GLY A 357 -23.17 8.59 -0.53
CA GLY A 357 -24.08 7.61 -1.12
C GLY A 357 -23.96 7.47 -2.64
N THR A 358 -24.80 6.63 -3.25
CA THR A 358 -24.84 6.37 -4.69
C THR A 358 -25.81 7.30 -5.44
N GLY A 359 -25.61 7.45 -6.75
CA GLY A 359 -26.52 8.21 -7.61
C GLY A 359 -26.42 9.73 -7.48
N ILE A 360 -25.49 10.23 -6.70
CA ILE A 360 -25.18 11.65 -6.57
C ILE A 360 -24.13 12.01 -7.64
N PRO A 361 -24.33 13.15 -8.36
CA PRO A 361 -23.40 13.57 -9.40
C PRO A 361 -21.93 13.68 -8.93
N THR A 362 -21.00 13.43 -9.85
CA THR A 362 -19.56 13.33 -9.56
C THR A 362 -18.70 14.31 -10.37
N GLU A 363 -19.30 15.36 -10.96
CA GLU A 363 -18.62 16.26 -11.91
C GLU A 363 -17.31 16.85 -11.34
N SER A 364 -17.32 17.34 -10.10
CA SER A 364 -16.12 17.91 -9.46
C SER A 364 -15.09 16.83 -9.13
N ARG A 365 -15.52 15.63 -8.66
CA ARG A 365 -14.66 14.47 -8.51
C ARG A 365 -14.00 14.08 -9.84
N ASP A 366 -14.79 13.99 -10.90
CA ASP A 366 -14.35 13.57 -12.22
C ASP A 366 -13.31 14.56 -12.79
N LYS A 367 -13.51 15.85 -12.55
CA LYS A 367 -12.56 16.89 -12.90
C LYS A 367 -11.26 16.75 -12.10
N PHE A 368 -11.36 16.57 -10.79
CA PHE A 368 -10.20 16.38 -9.92
C PHE A 368 -9.40 15.12 -10.29
N TYR A 369 -10.08 14.00 -10.51
CA TYR A 369 -9.45 12.74 -10.94
C TYR A 369 -8.75 12.91 -12.29
N SER A 370 -9.42 13.56 -13.27
CA SER A 370 -8.81 13.87 -14.57
C SER A 370 -7.55 14.73 -14.41
N PHE A 371 -7.55 15.70 -13.50
CA PHE A 371 -6.40 16.53 -13.21
C PHE A 371 -5.23 15.69 -12.65
N ILE A 372 -5.45 14.91 -11.58
CA ILE A 372 -4.41 14.09 -10.96
C ILE A 372 -3.85 13.06 -11.94
N PHE A 373 -4.71 12.32 -12.66
CA PHE A 373 -4.27 11.36 -13.66
C PHE A 373 -3.47 12.03 -14.79
N SER A 374 -3.85 13.25 -15.21
CA SER A 374 -3.09 13.98 -16.23
C SER A 374 -1.70 14.38 -15.75
N CYS A 375 -1.51 14.62 -14.44
CA CYS A 375 -0.19 14.86 -13.87
C CYS A 375 0.70 13.61 -13.97
N VAL A 376 0.14 12.43 -13.69
CA VAL A 376 0.86 11.15 -13.80
C VAL A 376 1.13 10.78 -15.27
N GLU A 377 0.14 10.96 -16.15
CA GLU A 377 0.29 10.71 -17.59
C GLU A 377 1.41 11.54 -18.20
N LYS A 378 1.39 12.84 -17.97
CA LYS A 378 2.38 13.78 -18.48
C LYS A 378 3.74 13.62 -17.83
N ASN A 379 3.75 13.26 -16.54
CA ASN A 379 4.96 13.11 -15.71
C ASN A 379 5.98 14.24 -15.95
N ARG A 380 5.55 15.48 -15.80
CA ARG A 380 6.37 16.66 -16.07
C ARG A 380 6.78 17.36 -14.79
N HIS A 381 8.05 17.72 -14.73
CA HIS A 381 8.61 18.57 -13.67
C HIS A 381 8.96 19.95 -14.24
N LEU A 382 8.44 20.99 -13.60
CA LEU A 382 8.73 22.38 -13.95
C LEU A 382 10.02 22.83 -13.26
N ILE A 383 10.97 23.30 -14.04
CA ILE A 383 12.22 23.90 -13.55
C ILE A 383 12.22 25.37 -13.93
N LYS A 384 12.45 26.22 -12.93
CA LYS A 384 12.70 27.64 -13.15
C LYS A 384 14.20 27.89 -13.11
N ASP A 385 14.77 28.35 -14.23
CA ASP A 385 16.16 28.75 -14.28
C ASP A 385 16.39 29.96 -13.35
N SER A 386 17.32 29.79 -12.41
CA SER A 386 17.60 30.81 -11.38
C SER A 386 18.27 32.06 -11.92
N LYS A 387 18.87 32.01 -13.12
CA LYS A 387 19.61 33.12 -13.74
C LYS A 387 18.72 33.89 -14.74
N THR A 388 17.96 33.15 -15.55
CA THR A 388 17.14 33.76 -16.60
C THR A 388 15.70 34.01 -16.17
N GLY A 389 15.23 33.28 -15.12
CA GLY A 389 13.84 33.27 -14.70
C GLY A 389 12.91 32.50 -15.63
N GLU A 390 13.42 31.92 -16.70
CA GLU A 390 12.65 31.13 -17.66
C GLU A 390 12.23 29.78 -17.02
N THR A 391 11.04 29.31 -17.42
CA THR A 391 10.53 28.01 -16.97
C THR A 391 10.57 27.03 -18.13
N HIS A 392 11.17 25.87 -17.91
CA HIS A 392 11.15 24.75 -18.83
C HIS A 392 10.65 23.46 -18.12
N THR A 393 10.31 22.45 -18.90
CA THR A 393 9.83 21.16 -18.37
C THR A 393 10.79 20.05 -18.73
N GLU A 394 10.99 19.14 -17.80
CA GLU A 394 11.69 17.87 -18.02
C GLU A 394 10.83 16.69 -17.52
N GLU A 395 11.29 15.46 -17.76
CA GLU A 395 10.62 14.28 -17.21
C GLU A 395 10.60 14.35 -15.68
N GLY A 396 9.41 14.13 -15.10
CA GLY A 396 9.19 14.15 -13.67
C GLY A 396 9.53 12.82 -12.99
N ALA A 397 9.17 12.71 -11.71
CA ALA A 397 9.37 11.53 -10.90
C ALA A 397 8.07 10.80 -10.55
N LEU A 398 6.92 11.24 -11.09
CA LEU A 398 5.63 10.60 -10.83
C LEU A 398 5.57 9.23 -11.50
N ALA A 399 5.54 8.18 -10.68
CA ALA A 399 5.56 6.79 -11.13
C ALA A 399 4.23 6.05 -10.97
N GLY A 400 3.25 6.67 -10.31
CA GLY A 400 1.91 6.09 -10.13
C GLY A 400 1.02 6.90 -9.22
N CYS A 401 -0.23 6.45 -9.12
CA CYS A 401 -1.18 6.98 -8.15
C CYS A 401 -2.22 5.94 -7.74
N ASN A 402 -2.77 6.08 -6.52
CA ASN A 402 -3.87 5.29 -5.98
C ASN A 402 -4.98 6.23 -5.54
N PHE A 403 -6.13 6.18 -6.17
CA PHE A 403 -7.28 6.96 -5.72
C PHE A 403 -7.89 6.38 -4.43
N TRP A 404 -8.49 7.24 -3.63
CA TRP A 404 -9.29 6.84 -2.47
C TRP A 404 -10.76 6.90 -2.87
N GLY A 405 -11.49 5.79 -2.96
CA GLY A 405 -10.98 4.43 -3.03
C GLY A 405 -12.09 3.54 -3.57
N TRP A 406 -11.79 2.28 -3.85
CA TRP A 406 -12.73 1.38 -4.51
C TRP A 406 -13.76 0.81 -3.54
N ALA A 407 -15.05 0.91 -3.88
CA ALA A 407 -16.15 0.22 -3.24
C ALA A 407 -16.81 -0.81 -4.18
N GLY A 408 -16.68 -0.60 -5.50
CA GLY A 408 -17.17 -1.52 -6.51
C GLY A 408 -18.65 -1.82 -6.41
N SER A 409 -19.01 -3.08 -6.21
CA SER A 409 -20.38 -3.55 -6.06
C SER A 409 -20.96 -3.35 -4.66
N GLY A 410 -20.14 -2.98 -3.67
CA GLY A 410 -20.61 -2.65 -2.31
C GLY A 410 -21.58 -1.47 -2.30
N ARG A 411 -22.52 -1.46 -1.37
CA ARG A 411 -23.51 -0.39 -1.24
C ARG A 411 -23.67 0.02 0.22
N PRO A 412 -23.69 1.33 0.51
CA PRO A 412 -24.03 1.78 1.85
C PRO A 412 -25.51 1.52 2.10
N ARG A 413 -25.86 0.94 3.26
CA ARG A 413 -27.23 0.88 3.73
C ARG A 413 -27.66 2.19 4.36
N ASP A 414 -26.75 2.76 5.14
CA ASP A 414 -26.91 4.05 5.84
C ASP A 414 -25.61 4.87 5.74
N LEU A 415 -25.65 6.12 6.21
CA LEU A 415 -24.45 6.97 6.29
C LEU A 415 -23.43 6.49 7.34
N VAL A 416 -23.88 5.71 8.33
CA VAL A 416 -23.05 5.17 9.40
C VAL A 416 -22.98 3.67 9.25
N TRP A 417 -21.78 3.17 9.01
CA TRP A 417 -21.51 1.74 8.87
C TRP A 417 -21.91 0.98 10.15
N GLN A 418 -22.53 -0.19 9.97
CA GLN A 418 -22.88 -1.10 11.05
C GLN A 418 -22.31 -2.51 10.77
N PRO A 419 -22.06 -3.31 11.80
CA PRO A 419 -21.67 -4.70 11.61
C PRO A 419 -22.64 -5.47 10.70
N GLY A 420 -22.10 -6.09 9.65
CA GLY A 420 -22.86 -6.77 8.62
C GLY A 420 -23.21 -5.92 7.40
N ASP A 421 -22.79 -4.65 7.36
CA ASP A 421 -22.80 -3.83 6.15
C ASP A 421 -21.62 -4.18 5.25
N ASP A 422 -21.78 -3.88 3.96
CA ASP A 422 -20.66 -3.95 3.03
C ASP A 422 -19.54 -3.02 3.48
N TYR A 423 -18.29 -3.52 3.43
CA TYR A 423 -17.15 -2.62 3.50
C TYR A 423 -17.06 -1.79 2.22
N LEU A 424 -16.90 -0.48 2.42
CA LEU A 424 -16.60 0.50 1.40
C LEU A 424 -15.19 1.06 1.65
N CYS A 425 -14.71 1.94 0.77
CA CYS A 425 -13.40 2.54 1.01
C CYS A 425 -13.44 3.63 2.08
N ASP A 426 -14.60 4.24 2.32
CA ASP A 426 -14.77 5.15 3.45
C ASP A 426 -14.62 4.35 4.76
N PRO A 427 -13.73 4.75 5.69
CA PRO A 427 -13.62 4.10 6.99
C PRO A 427 -14.96 4.05 7.73
N PRO A 428 -15.22 3.04 8.58
CA PRO A 428 -16.54 2.85 9.21
C PRO A 428 -17.03 4.02 10.06
N HIS A 429 -16.16 4.89 10.56
CA HIS A 429 -16.51 6.08 11.35
C HIS A 429 -16.88 7.30 10.48
N GLU A 430 -16.63 7.24 9.17
CA GLU A 430 -16.94 8.29 8.21
C GLU A 430 -18.30 8.09 7.53
N PRO A 431 -18.88 9.14 6.91
CA PRO A 431 -20.08 8.99 6.11
C PRO A 431 -19.87 8.02 4.94
N GLN A 432 -20.63 6.95 4.90
CA GLN A 432 -20.46 5.89 3.91
C GLN A 432 -20.87 6.31 2.50
N GLY A 433 -20.01 6.07 1.52
CA GLY A 433 -20.18 6.52 0.14
C GLY A 433 -19.75 7.97 -0.11
N TRP A 434 -18.96 8.56 0.80
CA TRP A 434 -18.48 9.93 0.67
C TRP A 434 -17.41 10.06 -0.43
N TYR A 435 -16.33 9.30 -0.30
CA TYR A 435 -15.25 9.25 -1.30
C TYR A 435 -15.26 7.97 -2.14
N SER A 436 -15.93 6.93 -1.70
CA SER A 436 -15.98 5.63 -2.38
C SER A 436 -16.40 5.73 -3.84
N VAL A 437 -15.68 5.01 -4.72
CA VAL A 437 -16.00 4.84 -6.13
C VAL A 437 -16.76 3.54 -6.31
N PHE A 438 -17.99 3.63 -6.79
CA PHE A 438 -18.86 2.48 -7.05
C PHE A 438 -18.79 2.04 -8.52
N ASP A 439 -19.15 0.80 -8.80
CA ASP A 439 -19.26 0.27 -10.17
C ASP A 439 -20.33 0.99 -11.02
N CYS A 440 -21.25 1.70 -10.38
CA CYS A 440 -22.26 2.53 -11.03
C CYS A 440 -21.85 3.99 -11.25
N ASP A 441 -20.67 4.42 -10.80
CA ASP A 441 -20.10 5.77 -11.06
C ASP A 441 -19.49 5.83 -12.47
N THR A 442 -20.33 5.69 -13.50
CA THR A 442 -19.91 5.44 -14.88
C THR A 442 -18.95 6.49 -15.42
N THR A 443 -19.16 7.79 -15.12
CA THR A 443 -18.30 8.88 -15.57
C THR A 443 -16.91 8.82 -14.95
N THR A 444 -16.82 8.57 -13.64
CA THR A 444 -15.54 8.36 -12.94
C THR A 444 -14.80 7.13 -13.50
N ILE A 445 -15.53 6.02 -13.72
CA ILE A 445 -14.95 4.79 -14.30
C ILE A 445 -14.40 5.03 -15.71
N ASP A 446 -15.10 5.76 -16.55
CA ASP A 446 -14.64 6.07 -17.90
C ASP A 446 -13.37 6.94 -17.91
N ILE A 447 -13.24 7.85 -16.94
CA ILE A 447 -12.01 8.63 -16.71
C ILE A 447 -10.86 7.72 -16.28
N ILE A 448 -11.08 6.81 -15.32
CA ILE A 448 -10.08 5.83 -14.89
C ILE A 448 -9.61 5.00 -16.09
N LYS A 449 -10.53 4.42 -16.88
CA LYS A 449 -10.21 3.63 -18.07
C LYS A 449 -9.39 4.41 -19.09
N LYS A 450 -9.78 5.65 -19.36
CA LYS A 450 -9.08 6.52 -20.31
C LYS A 450 -7.62 6.69 -19.91
N TYR A 451 -7.36 7.11 -18.68
CA TYR A 451 -6.00 7.40 -18.22
C TYR A 451 -5.18 6.13 -17.94
N ALA A 452 -5.79 5.05 -17.46
CA ALA A 452 -5.10 3.78 -17.29
C ALA A 452 -4.53 3.27 -18.62
N LYS A 453 -5.27 3.40 -19.72
CA LYS A 453 -4.80 3.05 -21.06
C LYS A 453 -3.59 3.86 -21.52
N GLU A 454 -3.47 5.10 -21.09
CA GLU A 454 -2.37 5.99 -21.46
C GLU A 454 -1.14 5.80 -20.53
N ILE A 455 -1.37 5.54 -19.25
CA ILE A 455 -0.32 5.44 -18.22
C ILE A 455 0.33 4.05 -18.22
N ASN A 456 -0.44 2.99 -18.38
CA ASN A 456 0.06 1.59 -18.33
C ASN A 456 0.73 1.10 -19.64
N ARG A 457 1.15 2.01 -20.50
CA ARG A 457 1.81 1.70 -21.80
C ARG A 457 3.29 1.38 -21.66
#